data_cd9821e4330034009fc72373537a926b
#
_entry.id   cd9821e4330034009fc72373537a926b
#
_cell.length_a   1.000
_cell.length_b   1.000
_cell.length_c   1.000
_cell.angle_alpha   90.00
_cell.angle_beta   90.00
_cell.angle_gamma   90.00
#
_symmetry.space_group_name_H-M   'P 1'
#
loop_
_entity.id
_entity.type
_entity.pdbx_description
1 polymer ?
#
loop_
_entity_poly.entity_id
_entity_poly.type
_entity_poly.pdbx_seq_one_letter_code
_entity_poly.pdbx_strand_id
1 'polypeptide(L)'
;MKKLTALFDLPVLSDINVKAMVLDSRKVTQGDLFVAVKGHRFDASQFVPQAISSGTSAVVLETDLENDHLNIQWQNNVPVIHYYHLSANLSALAGQFYDNPSEKLTLVGVTGTNGKTTVSQLLAQWATLLGHKAAVMGTIGNGLLGQVKEAKNTTGSAVEVQENLADFVENGADFASIEVSSHGLVQHRVEALKFKAAIFTNLSRDHLDYHETMEKYAEAKKRFFIDLAPELQILNADDPIGAAWLSELPNGIPVSCRSDFHPTSKQWLYATQIRFTHEGAVIDVASSWGNGTLHSPLIGAFNVSNLLLATAVLLALGYSFDDLIRTVSQLKGVNGRMELIKKAGKPTVIVDYAHTPDALEKALNAAREHCKGKLWCIFGCGGDRDAGKRPLMAKAAEQYADLVIVTQDNPRTEDPNKIEADILTGFSRMEDVGVIPDREEAIKFTIENAVEDDVIVIAGKGHENYQIIGDKTLHFSDQEVAEVYLTKK
;
A
#
# COMPACT_ATOMS: atom_id res chain seq x y z
N MET A 1 -22.19 19.78 9.36
CA MET A 1 -22.61 19.41 10.72
C MET A 1 -23.72 18.37 10.61
N LYS A 2 -23.67 17.33 11.42
CA LYS A 2 -24.65 16.24 11.42
C LYS A 2 -25.37 16.20 12.77
N LYS A 3 -26.69 16.00 12.74
CA LYS A 3 -27.46 15.80 13.96
C LYS A 3 -27.09 14.47 14.60
N LEU A 4 -26.91 14.45 15.90
CA LEU A 4 -26.54 13.25 16.64
C LEU A 4 -27.65 12.17 16.59
N THR A 5 -28.91 12.57 16.44
CA THR A 5 -30.05 11.67 16.19
C THR A 5 -29.97 10.91 14.86
N ALA A 6 -29.16 11.38 13.90
CA ALA A 6 -28.92 10.63 12.67
C ALA A 6 -27.99 9.43 12.86
N LEU A 7 -27.26 9.38 13.99
CA LEU A 7 -26.37 8.28 14.38
C LEU A 7 -27.01 7.38 15.43
N PHE A 8 -27.77 7.99 16.34
CA PHE A 8 -28.41 7.30 17.46
C PHE A 8 -29.87 7.72 17.49
N ASP A 9 -30.77 6.76 17.42
CA ASP A 9 -32.22 7.01 17.51
C ASP A 9 -32.62 7.28 18.96
N LEU A 10 -32.13 8.42 19.50
CA LEU A 10 -32.32 8.87 20.87
C LEU A 10 -32.86 10.31 20.87
N PRO A 11 -34.18 10.53 21.09
CA PRO A 11 -34.80 11.86 21.00
C PRO A 11 -34.14 12.92 21.88
N VAL A 12 -33.57 12.54 23.02
CA VAL A 12 -32.87 13.45 23.95
C VAL A 12 -31.64 14.11 23.33
N LEU A 13 -31.14 13.59 22.21
CA LEU A 13 -29.97 14.12 21.47
C LEU A 13 -30.38 15.03 20.30
N SER A 14 -31.66 15.38 20.14
CA SER A 14 -32.22 16.08 18.98
C SER A 14 -31.58 17.46 18.69
N ASP A 15 -31.15 18.16 19.74
CA ASP A 15 -30.58 19.51 19.63
C ASP A 15 -29.04 19.50 19.48
N ILE A 16 -28.43 18.34 19.49
CA ILE A 16 -26.96 18.19 19.43
C ILE A 16 -26.52 17.96 18.00
N ASN A 17 -25.67 18.87 17.52
CA ASN A 17 -25.01 18.76 16.23
C ASN A 17 -23.51 18.53 16.42
N VAL A 18 -22.94 17.70 15.57
CA VAL A 18 -21.51 17.37 15.56
C VAL A 18 -20.92 17.63 14.17
N LYS A 19 -19.66 18.08 14.12
CA LYS A 19 -19.01 18.46 12.84
C LYS A 19 -18.03 17.42 12.33
N ALA A 20 -17.32 16.71 13.20
CA ALA A 20 -16.36 15.70 12.86
C ALA A 20 -16.31 14.59 13.90
N MET A 21 -15.90 13.40 13.53
CA MET A 21 -15.55 12.30 14.45
C MET A 21 -14.06 12.33 14.73
N VAL A 22 -13.64 12.30 16.00
CA VAL A 22 -12.25 12.42 16.41
C VAL A 22 -11.87 11.31 17.39
N LEU A 23 -10.81 10.56 17.09
CA LEU A 23 -10.27 9.48 17.93
C LEU A 23 -9.16 9.93 18.87
N ASP A 24 -8.49 11.05 18.59
CA ASP A 24 -7.40 11.60 19.39
C ASP A 24 -7.87 12.81 20.16
N SER A 25 -7.95 12.68 21.50
CA SER A 25 -8.43 13.76 22.38
C SER A 25 -7.67 15.09 22.24
N ARG A 26 -6.40 15.03 21.81
CA ARG A 26 -5.54 16.21 21.58
C ARG A 26 -5.96 17.01 20.34
N LYS A 27 -6.69 16.38 19.43
CA LYS A 27 -7.19 16.99 18.19
C LYS A 27 -8.64 17.45 18.28
N VAL A 28 -9.30 17.17 19.39
CA VAL A 28 -10.69 17.60 19.62
C VAL A 28 -10.78 19.11 19.60
N THR A 29 -11.74 19.60 18.83
CA THR A 29 -12.12 21.01 18.76
C THR A 29 -13.60 21.18 19.07
N GLN A 30 -14.03 22.44 19.28
CA GLN A 30 -15.43 22.73 19.61
C GLN A 30 -16.38 22.18 18.53
N GLY A 31 -17.36 21.42 18.97
CA GLY A 31 -18.41 20.86 18.09
C GLY A 31 -18.10 19.46 17.56
N ASP A 32 -16.97 18.85 17.92
CA ASP A 32 -16.62 17.48 17.49
C ASP A 32 -17.39 16.41 18.29
N LEU A 33 -17.43 15.20 17.73
CA LEU A 33 -17.79 13.96 18.40
C LEU A 33 -16.50 13.21 18.77
N PHE A 34 -16.20 13.14 20.06
CA PHE A 34 -15.07 12.33 20.51
C PHE A 34 -15.46 10.86 20.59
N VAL A 35 -14.66 10.00 19.97
CA VAL A 35 -14.87 8.54 19.92
C VAL A 35 -13.81 7.85 20.75
N ALA A 36 -14.20 7.35 21.92
CA ALA A 36 -13.34 6.72 22.90
C ALA A 36 -13.42 5.20 22.80
N VAL A 37 -12.51 4.60 22.00
CA VAL A 37 -12.39 3.12 21.89
C VAL A 37 -11.37 2.55 22.85
N LYS A 38 -11.55 1.29 23.23
CA LYS A 38 -10.54 0.51 23.95
C LYS A 38 -9.51 -0.02 22.95
N GLY A 39 -8.38 0.66 22.84
CA GLY A 39 -7.28 0.24 21.98
C GLY A 39 -6.40 -0.82 22.62
N HIS A 40 -5.60 -1.53 21.83
CA HIS A 40 -4.65 -2.54 22.31
C HIS A 40 -3.58 -1.99 23.27
N ARG A 41 -3.25 -0.70 23.19
CA ARG A 41 -2.21 -0.04 24.02
C ARG A 41 -2.76 0.95 25.03
N PHE A 42 -3.90 1.56 24.74
CA PHE A 42 -4.48 2.63 25.55
C PHE A 42 -6.00 2.49 25.59
N ASP A 43 -6.59 2.70 26.75
CA ASP A 43 -8.03 2.87 26.91
C ASP A 43 -8.35 4.36 26.77
N ALA A 44 -9.07 4.72 25.70
CA ALA A 44 -9.39 6.12 25.43
C ALA A 44 -10.42 6.70 26.41
N SER A 45 -11.05 5.90 27.26
CA SER A 45 -11.99 6.37 28.30
C SER A 45 -11.33 7.38 29.25
N GLN A 46 -10.04 7.22 29.55
CA GLN A 46 -9.28 8.11 30.42
C GLN A 46 -9.15 9.54 29.85
N PHE A 47 -9.35 9.73 28.54
CA PHE A 47 -9.24 11.03 27.89
C PHE A 47 -10.59 11.74 27.70
N VAL A 48 -11.70 11.16 28.14
CA VAL A 48 -13.03 11.76 28.08
C VAL A 48 -13.07 13.12 28.77
N PRO A 49 -12.55 13.32 30.01
CA PRO A 49 -12.53 14.64 30.63
C PRO A 49 -11.77 15.68 29.82
N GLN A 50 -10.66 15.32 29.19
CA GLN A 50 -9.87 16.21 28.33
C GLN A 50 -10.68 16.60 27.08
N ALA A 51 -11.33 15.65 26.41
CA ALA A 51 -12.15 15.93 25.25
C ALA A 51 -13.32 16.87 25.57
N ILE A 52 -13.98 16.69 26.71
CA ILE A 52 -15.03 17.57 27.22
C ILE A 52 -14.49 18.99 27.45
N SER A 53 -13.34 19.11 28.10
CA SER A 53 -12.73 20.42 28.34
C SER A 53 -12.26 21.12 27.06
N SER A 54 -11.98 20.35 25.99
CA SER A 54 -11.63 20.87 24.65
C SER A 54 -12.85 21.27 23.82
N GLY A 55 -14.09 21.07 24.33
CA GLY A 55 -15.31 21.55 23.70
C GLY A 55 -16.00 20.52 22.78
N THR A 56 -15.77 19.22 22.98
CA THR A 56 -16.56 18.21 22.25
C THR A 56 -18.06 18.39 22.51
N SER A 57 -18.89 18.21 21.50
CA SER A 57 -20.35 18.28 21.65
C SER A 57 -20.96 16.98 22.20
N ALA A 58 -20.30 15.87 21.98
CA ALA A 58 -20.70 14.56 22.51
C ALA A 58 -19.52 13.61 22.55
N VAL A 59 -19.66 12.55 23.33
CA VAL A 59 -18.69 11.45 23.43
C VAL A 59 -19.40 10.13 23.14
N VAL A 60 -18.80 9.26 22.34
CA VAL A 60 -19.16 7.84 22.23
C VAL A 60 -18.09 7.04 22.94
N LEU A 61 -18.45 6.29 23.96
CA LEU A 61 -17.57 5.54 24.81
C LEU A 61 -17.80 4.04 24.68
N GLU A 62 -16.76 3.29 24.39
CA GLU A 62 -16.86 1.83 24.31
C GLU A 62 -17.21 1.20 25.66
N THR A 63 -18.14 0.26 25.63
CA THR A 63 -18.50 -0.58 26.78
C THR A 63 -18.46 -2.06 26.39
N ASP A 64 -18.10 -2.92 27.35
CA ASP A 64 -18.17 -4.38 27.22
C ASP A 64 -19.50 -4.95 27.70
N LEU A 65 -20.38 -4.09 28.25
CA LEU A 65 -21.67 -4.48 28.81
C LEU A 65 -22.77 -4.19 27.80
N GLU A 66 -23.42 -5.22 27.28
CA GLU A 66 -24.52 -5.10 26.33
C GLU A 66 -25.70 -4.27 26.91
N ASN A 67 -25.99 -4.42 28.19
CA ASN A 67 -27.05 -3.69 28.88
C ASN A 67 -26.78 -2.19 28.98
N ASP A 68 -25.53 -1.75 28.78
CA ASP A 68 -25.18 -0.33 28.77
C ASP A 68 -25.24 0.28 27.38
N HIS A 69 -25.54 -0.51 26.34
CA HIS A 69 -25.63 -0.01 24.97
C HIS A 69 -26.65 1.12 24.84
N LEU A 70 -26.21 2.25 24.32
CA LEU A 70 -26.96 3.50 24.16
C LEU A 70 -27.42 4.17 25.47
N ASN A 71 -26.90 3.75 26.63
CA ASN A 71 -27.06 4.49 27.87
C ASN A 71 -26.28 5.83 27.77
N ILE A 72 -26.91 6.90 28.27
CA ILE A 72 -26.33 8.25 28.26
C ILE A 72 -26.00 8.68 29.68
N GLN A 73 -24.76 9.09 29.89
CA GLN A 73 -24.33 9.79 31.09
C GLN A 73 -23.96 11.23 30.73
N TRP A 74 -24.55 12.19 31.43
CA TRP A 74 -24.23 13.59 31.21
C TRP A 74 -23.06 14.03 32.07
N GLN A 75 -22.02 14.56 31.43
CA GLN A 75 -20.84 15.13 32.11
C GLN A 75 -20.64 16.58 31.62
N ASN A 76 -20.77 17.55 32.52
CA ASN A 76 -20.68 18.99 32.18
C ASN A 76 -21.55 19.39 30.99
N ASN A 77 -22.80 18.93 30.94
CA ASN A 77 -23.76 19.12 29.86
C ASN A 77 -23.35 18.48 28.50
N VAL A 78 -22.34 17.61 28.48
CA VAL A 78 -21.96 16.82 27.30
C VAL A 78 -22.47 15.39 27.49
N PRO A 79 -23.23 14.83 26.53
CA PRO A 79 -23.66 13.44 26.60
C PRO A 79 -22.48 12.49 26.32
N VAL A 80 -22.29 11.54 27.19
CA VAL A 80 -21.40 10.39 27.03
C VAL A 80 -22.27 9.17 26.74
N ILE A 81 -22.26 8.72 25.51
CA ILE A 81 -23.10 7.64 24.98
C ILE A 81 -22.28 6.35 25.04
N HIS A 82 -22.70 5.39 25.83
CA HIS A 82 -22.06 4.09 25.89
C HIS A 82 -22.43 3.26 24.66
N TYR A 83 -21.42 2.66 24.00
CA TYR A 83 -21.62 1.87 22.80
C TYR A 83 -20.95 0.49 22.94
N TYR A 84 -21.76 -0.57 22.89
CA TYR A 84 -21.31 -1.94 23.03
C TYR A 84 -20.50 -2.37 21.81
N HIS A 85 -19.28 -2.90 22.05
CA HIS A 85 -18.33 -3.29 20.97
C HIS A 85 -18.09 -2.19 19.92
N LEU A 86 -17.87 -0.96 20.39
CA LEU A 86 -17.68 0.20 19.51
C LEU A 86 -16.56 -0.02 18.50
N SER A 87 -15.43 -0.59 18.91
CA SER A 87 -14.27 -0.84 18.03
C SER A 87 -14.61 -1.72 16.81
N ALA A 88 -15.45 -2.74 16.99
CA ALA A 88 -15.93 -3.60 15.92
C ALA A 88 -16.96 -2.91 15.01
N ASN A 89 -17.74 -1.97 15.55
CA ASN A 89 -18.83 -1.29 14.87
C ASN A 89 -18.46 0.12 14.38
N LEU A 90 -17.23 0.57 14.64
CA LEU A 90 -16.82 1.95 14.35
C LEU A 90 -16.84 2.27 12.85
N SER A 91 -16.51 1.30 11.99
CA SER A 91 -16.60 1.48 10.54
C SER A 91 -18.03 1.78 10.08
N ALA A 92 -19.03 1.11 10.67
CA ALA A 92 -20.44 1.36 10.36
C ALA A 92 -20.92 2.72 10.91
N LEU A 93 -20.57 3.05 12.15
CA LEU A 93 -20.91 4.32 12.76
C LEU A 93 -20.32 5.51 11.99
N ALA A 94 -19.04 5.40 11.60
CA ALA A 94 -18.39 6.40 10.77
C ALA A 94 -19.01 6.45 9.35
N GLY A 95 -19.38 5.30 8.79
CA GLY A 95 -20.11 5.24 7.52
C GLY A 95 -21.41 6.05 7.57
N GLN A 96 -22.22 5.86 8.59
CA GLN A 96 -23.43 6.64 8.81
C GLN A 96 -23.14 8.14 8.99
N PHE A 97 -22.06 8.46 9.71
CA PHE A 97 -21.67 9.86 9.90
C PHE A 97 -21.30 10.53 8.58
N TYR A 98 -20.60 9.84 7.70
CA TYR A 98 -20.13 10.35 6.41
C TYR A 98 -21.03 9.97 5.22
N ASP A 99 -22.30 9.57 5.47
CA ASP A 99 -23.30 9.23 4.46
C ASP A 99 -22.89 8.08 3.51
N ASN A 100 -22.25 7.05 4.07
CA ASN A 100 -21.83 5.81 3.39
C ASN A 100 -21.12 6.06 2.04
N PRO A 101 -19.99 6.76 2.05
CA PRO A 101 -19.33 7.22 0.82
C PRO A 101 -18.89 6.06 -0.10
N SER A 102 -18.60 4.87 0.43
CA SER A 102 -18.24 3.72 -0.37
C SER A 102 -19.34 3.24 -1.33
N GLU A 103 -20.60 3.55 -1.05
CA GLU A 103 -21.73 3.22 -1.92
C GLU A 103 -21.86 4.16 -3.14
N LYS A 104 -21.15 5.29 -3.11
CA LYS A 104 -21.17 6.35 -4.14
C LYS A 104 -19.98 6.25 -5.09
N LEU A 105 -19.11 5.25 -4.91
CA LEU A 105 -17.87 5.04 -5.65
C LEU A 105 -17.82 3.63 -6.21
N THR A 106 -17.13 3.45 -7.34
CA THR A 106 -16.58 2.15 -7.69
C THR A 106 -15.35 1.90 -6.83
N LEU A 107 -15.54 1.23 -5.69
CA LEU A 107 -14.48 0.99 -4.71
C LEU A 107 -13.81 -0.36 -4.96
N VAL A 108 -12.50 -0.34 -5.19
CA VAL A 108 -11.66 -1.54 -5.36
C VAL A 108 -10.67 -1.62 -4.21
N GLY A 109 -10.62 -2.76 -3.52
CA GLY A 109 -9.65 -3.01 -2.46
C GLY A 109 -8.58 -4.00 -2.88
N VAL A 110 -7.35 -3.75 -2.45
CA VAL A 110 -6.19 -4.60 -2.77
C VAL A 110 -5.54 -5.10 -1.49
N THR A 111 -5.45 -6.41 -1.32
CA THR A 111 -4.74 -7.05 -0.20
C THR A 111 -3.65 -8.00 -0.70
N GLY A 112 -2.74 -8.35 0.19
CA GLY A 112 -1.59 -9.22 -0.06
C GLY A 112 -0.38 -8.77 0.75
N THR A 113 0.74 -9.46 0.64
CA THR A 113 1.99 -9.00 1.26
C THR A 113 2.62 -7.91 0.40
N ASN A 114 2.92 -8.21 -0.85
CA ASN A 114 3.55 -7.31 -1.82
C ASN A 114 2.58 -6.92 -2.94
N GLY A 115 2.84 -5.81 -3.65
CA GLY A 115 2.10 -5.40 -4.83
C GLY A 115 0.85 -4.55 -4.57
N LYS A 116 0.37 -4.42 -3.34
CA LYS A 116 -0.82 -3.61 -3.00
C LYS A 116 -0.74 -2.20 -3.55
N THR A 117 0.33 -1.49 -3.24
CA THR A 117 0.55 -0.11 -3.68
C THR A 117 0.58 -0.01 -5.20
N THR A 118 1.33 -0.93 -5.86
CA THR A 118 1.45 -0.92 -7.32
C THR A 118 0.08 -1.15 -7.97
N VAL A 119 -0.65 -2.20 -7.57
CA VAL A 119 -1.97 -2.50 -8.15
C VAL A 119 -2.96 -1.36 -7.90
N SER A 120 -2.99 -0.81 -6.68
CA SER A 120 -3.86 0.32 -6.33
C SER A 120 -3.58 1.55 -7.19
N GLN A 121 -2.32 1.93 -7.35
CA GLN A 121 -1.91 3.05 -8.19
C GLN A 121 -2.18 2.81 -9.68
N LEU A 122 -1.92 1.61 -10.18
CA LEU A 122 -2.22 1.24 -11.58
C LEU A 122 -3.71 1.33 -11.88
N LEU A 123 -4.56 0.84 -10.98
CA LEU A 123 -6.01 0.93 -11.12
C LEU A 123 -6.49 2.37 -11.19
N ALA A 124 -6.01 3.24 -10.31
CA ALA A 124 -6.38 4.65 -10.31
C ALA A 124 -5.90 5.38 -11.58
N GLN A 125 -4.66 5.11 -12.03
CA GLN A 125 -4.15 5.65 -13.29
C GLN A 125 -5.01 5.17 -14.47
N TRP A 126 -5.28 3.87 -14.52
CA TRP A 126 -6.03 3.30 -15.62
C TRP A 126 -7.49 3.78 -15.65
N ALA A 127 -8.15 3.84 -14.51
CA ALA A 127 -9.49 4.42 -14.39
C ALA A 127 -9.51 5.88 -14.90
N THR A 128 -8.46 6.66 -14.59
CA THR A 128 -8.33 8.04 -15.09
C THR A 128 -8.17 8.08 -16.62
N LEU A 129 -7.37 7.18 -17.21
CA LEU A 129 -7.23 7.06 -18.66
C LEU A 129 -8.54 6.62 -19.35
N LEU A 130 -9.41 5.93 -18.62
CA LEU A 130 -10.74 5.51 -19.06
C LEU A 130 -11.82 6.56 -18.81
N GLY A 131 -11.45 7.75 -18.31
CA GLY A 131 -12.35 8.90 -18.16
C GLY A 131 -12.94 9.09 -16.77
N HIS A 132 -12.49 8.35 -15.76
CA HIS A 132 -12.94 8.50 -14.38
C HIS A 132 -12.14 9.54 -13.61
N LYS A 133 -12.74 10.10 -12.57
CA LYS A 133 -12.01 10.86 -11.55
C LYS A 133 -11.63 9.91 -10.41
N ALA A 134 -10.41 9.41 -10.46
CA ALA A 134 -9.94 8.36 -9.57
C ALA A 134 -9.24 8.92 -8.33
N ALA A 135 -9.43 8.23 -7.20
CA ALA A 135 -8.75 8.46 -5.93
C ALA A 135 -7.99 7.21 -5.47
N VAL A 136 -7.01 7.42 -4.62
CA VAL A 136 -6.20 6.36 -3.99
C VAL A 136 -6.13 6.53 -2.48
N MET A 137 -6.01 5.41 -1.77
CA MET A 137 -5.73 5.38 -0.34
C MET A 137 -4.76 4.24 -0.03
N GLY A 138 -3.61 4.57 0.55
CA GLY A 138 -2.61 3.55 0.86
C GLY A 138 -1.29 4.10 1.37
N THR A 139 -0.26 3.31 1.23
CA THR A 139 1.08 3.56 1.79
C THR A 139 1.69 4.87 1.29
N ILE A 140 1.50 5.22 0.02
CA ILE A 140 2.04 6.47 -0.56
C ILE A 140 1.25 7.70 -0.07
N GLY A 141 -0.03 7.50 0.26
CA GLY A 141 -0.89 8.56 0.74
C GLY A 141 -2.34 8.40 0.30
N ASN A 142 -3.15 9.41 0.62
CA ASN A 142 -4.58 9.44 0.34
C ASN A 142 -4.95 10.70 -0.45
N GLY A 143 -5.76 10.57 -1.49
CA GLY A 143 -6.23 11.71 -2.28
C GLY A 143 -6.67 11.35 -3.68
N LEU A 144 -7.13 12.35 -4.42
CA LEU A 144 -7.32 12.23 -5.86
C LEU A 144 -5.97 11.94 -6.52
N LEU A 145 -5.97 11.17 -7.58
CA LEU A 145 -4.75 10.88 -8.33
C LEU A 145 -4.06 12.21 -8.77
N GLY A 146 -2.77 12.35 -8.46
CA GLY A 146 -2.02 13.59 -8.68
C GLY A 146 -2.13 14.65 -7.56
N GLN A 147 -2.97 14.43 -6.53
CA GLN A 147 -3.16 15.32 -5.37
C GLN A 147 -3.13 14.53 -4.05
N VAL A 148 -2.25 13.55 -3.98
CA VAL A 148 -2.15 12.63 -2.84
C VAL A 148 -1.43 13.32 -1.68
N LYS A 149 -2.00 13.23 -0.49
CA LYS A 149 -1.40 13.70 0.77
C LYS A 149 -0.81 12.51 1.52
N GLU A 150 0.31 12.70 2.18
CA GLU A 150 0.98 11.65 2.96
C GLU A 150 0.04 11.00 3.99
N ALA A 151 0.10 9.69 4.11
CA ALA A 151 -0.66 8.91 5.08
C ALA A 151 0.27 8.29 6.14
N LYS A 152 -0.22 8.20 7.38
CA LYS A 152 0.55 7.57 8.48
C LYS A 152 0.53 6.05 8.42
N ASN A 153 -0.52 5.47 7.87
CA ASN A 153 -0.75 4.03 7.81
C ASN A 153 -1.21 3.63 6.42
N THR A 154 -0.87 2.42 6.00
CA THR A 154 -1.35 1.83 4.75
C THR A 154 -2.89 1.80 4.69
N THR A 155 -3.53 1.45 5.80
CA THR A 155 -4.98 1.53 5.99
C THR A 155 -5.23 2.36 7.25
N GLY A 156 -5.87 3.50 7.12
CA GLY A 156 -6.21 4.40 8.23
C GLY A 156 -7.17 3.78 9.25
N SER A 157 -7.48 4.48 10.32
CA SER A 157 -8.56 4.10 11.24
C SER A 157 -9.90 4.06 10.51
N ALA A 158 -10.91 3.40 11.08
CA ALA A 158 -12.23 3.32 10.49
C ALA A 158 -12.84 4.71 10.21
N VAL A 159 -12.58 5.68 11.08
CA VAL A 159 -13.02 7.08 10.89
C VAL A 159 -12.27 7.73 9.74
N GLU A 160 -10.93 7.64 9.71
CA GLU A 160 -10.09 8.22 8.64
C GLU A 160 -10.43 7.63 7.27
N VAL A 161 -10.71 6.33 7.19
CA VAL A 161 -11.11 5.68 5.94
C VAL A 161 -12.43 6.24 5.42
N GLN A 162 -13.45 6.34 6.25
CA GLN A 162 -14.76 6.88 5.85
C GLN A 162 -14.69 8.38 5.52
N GLU A 163 -13.93 9.15 6.30
CA GLU A 163 -13.69 10.58 6.07
C GLU A 163 -13.02 10.84 4.73
N ASN A 164 -11.93 10.10 4.43
CA ASN A 164 -11.23 10.22 3.15
C ASN A 164 -12.14 9.85 1.97
N LEU A 165 -12.92 8.76 2.08
CA LEU A 165 -13.86 8.38 1.03
C LEU A 165 -14.94 9.44 0.81
N ALA A 166 -15.43 10.09 1.88
CA ALA A 166 -16.37 11.19 1.77
C ALA A 166 -15.75 12.40 1.07
N ASP A 167 -14.52 12.76 1.44
CA ASP A 167 -13.76 13.83 0.78
C ASP A 167 -13.54 13.52 -0.72
N PHE A 168 -13.25 12.28 -1.09
CA PHE A 168 -13.13 11.89 -2.49
C PHE A 168 -14.44 12.11 -3.26
N VAL A 169 -15.58 11.68 -2.68
CA VAL A 169 -16.91 11.87 -3.28
C VAL A 169 -17.25 13.36 -3.42
N GLU A 170 -17.01 14.16 -2.38
CA GLU A 170 -17.24 15.61 -2.40
C GLU A 170 -16.41 16.31 -3.46
N ASN A 171 -15.19 15.82 -3.68
CA ASN A 171 -14.32 16.30 -4.74
C ASN A 171 -14.61 15.68 -6.11
N GLY A 172 -15.71 14.94 -6.26
CA GLY A 172 -16.21 14.42 -7.52
C GLY A 172 -15.53 13.14 -8.02
N ALA A 173 -14.86 12.39 -7.15
CA ALA A 173 -14.38 11.05 -7.50
C ALA A 173 -15.56 10.09 -7.69
N ASP A 174 -15.46 9.22 -8.69
CA ASP A 174 -16.39 8.13 -8.99
C ASP A 174 -15.74 6.75 -8.95
N PHE A 175 -14.40 6.72 -8.83
CA PHE A 175 -13.58 5.52 -8.68
C PHE A 175 -12.58 5.71 -7.54
N ALA A 176 -12.40 4.69 -6.71
CA ALA A 176 -11.34 4.67 -5.72
C ALA A 176 -10.69 3.30 -5.62
N SER A 177 -9.36 3.27 -5.53
CA SER A 177 -8.58 2.08 -5.25
C SER A 177 -7.86 2.23 -3.91
N ILE A 178 -8.06 1.26 -3.01
CA ILE A 178 -7.51 1.34 -1.66
C ILE A 178 -6.71 0.11 -1.28
N GLU A 179 -5.62 0.32 -0.54
CA GLU A 179 -4.85 -0.75 0.07
C GLU A 179 -5.53 -1.24 1.35
N VAL A 180 -5.81 -2.54 1.42
CA VAL A 180 -6.43 -3.20 2.58
C VAL A 180 -5.40 -4.07 3.27
N SER A 181 -4.82 -3.58 4.37
CA SER A 181 -3.84 -4.29 5.17
C SER A 181 -4.49 -5.37 6.04
N SER A 182 -3.73 -6.41 6.41
CA SER A 182 -4.21 -7.42 7.35
C SER A 182 -4.55 -6.85 8.74
N HIS A 183 -3.80 -5.87 9.20
CA HIS A 183 -4.13 -5.12 10.43
C HIS A 183 -5.47 -4.40 10.29
N GLY A 184 -5.72 -3.76 9.14
CA GLY A 184 -7.00 -3.09 8.86
C GLY A 184 -8.19 -4.04 8.91
N LEU A 185 -8.01 -5.25 8.41
CA LEU A 185 -9.04 -6.30 8.45
C LEU A 185 -9.27 -6.81 9.87
N VAL A 186 -8.21 -7.18 10.61
CA VAL A 186 -8.33 -7.67 11.99
C VAL A 186 -8.91 -6.60 12.92
N GLN A 187 -8.61 -5.34 12.69
CA GLN A 187 -9.08 -4.21 13.49
C GLN A 187 -10.38 -3.59 12.98
N HIS A 188 -11.12 -4.25 12.09
CA HIS A 188 -12.43 -3.83 11.56
C HIS A 188 -12.45 -2.43 10.93
N ARG A 189 -11.30 -1.95 10.42
CA ARG A 189 -11.17 -0.58 9.92
C ARG A 189 -11.93 -0.33 8.60
N VAL A 190 -12.23 -1.39 7.86
CA VAL A 190 -12.90 -1.37 6.56
C VAL A 190 -14.20 -2.18 6.53
N GLU A 191 -14.67 -2.62 7.69
CA GLU A 191 -15.76 -3.60 7.86
C GLU A 191 -17.08 -3.19 7.19
N ALA A 192 -17.42 -1.91 7.22
CA ALA A 192 -18.67 -1.41 6.67
C ALA A 192 -18.55 -0.89 5.22
N LEU A 193 -17.39 -1.02 4.60
CA LEU A 193 -17.22 -0.56 3.22
C LEU A 193 -17.88 -1.52 2.23
N LYS A 194 -18.46 -0.97 1.18
CA LYS A 194 -19.02 -1.72 0.05
C LYS A 194 -18.00 -1.78 -1.08
N PHE A 195 -17.28 -2.89 -1.16
CA PHE A 195 -16.30 -3.12 -2.22
C PHE A 195 -16.97 -3.69 -3.48
N LYS A 196 -16.75 -3.02 -4.60
CA LYS A 196 -17.12 -3.55 -5.92
C LYS A 196 -16.22 -4.69 -6.33
N ALA A 197 -14.95 -4.60 -6.01
CA ALA A 197 -13.95 -5.64 -6.26
C ALA A 197 -12.91 -5.73 -5.15
N ALA A 198 -12.42 -6.94 -4.91
CA ALA A 198 -11.28 -7.23 -4.07
C ALA A 198 -10.22 -8.01 -4.84
N ILE A 199 -8.95 -7.67 -4.62
CA ILE A 199 -7.79 -8.30 -5.24
C ILE A 199 -6.90 -8.92 -4.17
N PHE A 200 -6.47 -10.16 -4.38
CA PHE A 200 -5.39 -10.80 -3.65
C PHE A 200 -4.14 -10.91 -4.52
N THR A 201 -3.05 -10.31 -4.10
CA THR A 201 -1.79 -10.30 -4.86
C THR A 201 -0.89 -11.49 -4.56
N ASN A 202 -0.52 -11.69 -3.31
CA ASN A 202 0.34 -12.78 -2.83
C ASN A 202 0.40 -12.82 -1.31
N LEU A 203 0.94 -13.92 -0.77
CA LEU A 203 1.28 -14.06 0.63
C LEU A 203 2.70 -14.56 0.81
N SER A 204 3.54 -13.79 1.48
CA SER A 204 4.88 -14.18 1.91
C SER A 204 5.11 -13.80 3.37
N ARG A 205 6.19 -14.30 3.97
CA ARG A 205 6.49 -14.08 5.38
C ARG A 205 6.63 -12.59 5.72
N ASP A 206 5.68 -12.08 6.48
CA ASP A 206 5.66 -10.72 6.99
C ASP A 206 4.71 -10.63 8.19
N HIS A 207 4.83 -9.59 9.03
CA HIS A 207 3.91 -9.28 10.13
C HIS A 207 3.64 -10.44 11.12
N LEU A 208 4.59 -11.40 11.29
CA LEU A 208 4.44 -12.50 12.23
C LEU A 208 4.59 -12.06 13.71
N ASP A 209 5.15 -10.89 13.95
CA ASP A 209 5.11 -10.20 15.25
C ASP A 209 3.68 -9.86 15.70
N TYR A 210 2.76 -9.71 14.76
CA TYR A 210 1.35 -9.41 14.99
C TYR A 210 0.43 -10.64 14.82
N HIS A 211 0.63 -11.40 13.73
CA HIS A 211 -0.24 -12.53 13.37
C HIS A 211 0.23 -13.87 13.96
N GLU A 212 1.46 -13.93 14.50
CA GLU A 212 2.09 -15.11 15.10
C GLU A 212 2.43 -16.22 14.08
N THR A 213 1.51 -16.62 13.21
CA THR A 213 1.72 -17.67 12.20
C THR A 213 1.28 -17.24 10.80
N MET A 214 1.79 -17.93 9.77
CA MET A 214 1.41 -17.69 8.38
C MET A 214 -0.06 -18.03 8.12
N GLU A 215 -0.60 -19.03 8.81
CA GLU A 215 -2.00 -19.44 8.73
C GLU A 215 -2.93 -18.34 9.23
N LYS A 216 -2.67 -17.77 10.41
CA LYS A 216 -3.43 -16.62 10.96
C LYS A 216 -3.30 -15.39 10.06
N TYR A 217 -2.13 -15.17 9.47
CA TYR A 217 -1.92 -14.09 8.53
C TYR A 217 -2.75 -14.27 7.26
N ALA A 218 -2.79 -15.48 6.70
CA ALA A 218 -3.65 -15.84 5.57
C ALA A 218 -5.14 -15.67 5.89
N GLU A 219 -5.58 -16.20 7.05
CA GLU A 219 -6.97 -16.07 7.52
C GLU A 219 -7.40 -14.61 7.67
N ALA A 220 -6.54 -13.76 8.24
CA ALA A 220 -6.80 -12.34 8.37
C ALA A 220 -7.11 -11.68 7.02
N LYS A 221 -6.35 -12.01 5.96
CA LYS A 221 -6.60 -11.48 4.60
C LYS A 221 -7.81 -12.12 3.92
N LYS A 222 -8.08 -13.41 4.19
CA LYS A 222 -9.21 -14.15 3.63
C LYS A 222 -10.56 -13.57 4.06
N ARG A 223 -10.64 -12.97 5.26
CA ARG A 223 -11.81 -12.22 5.72
C ARG A 223 -12.29 -11.17 4.71
N PHE A 224 -11.39 -10.55 3.97
CA PHE A 224 -11.74 -9.59 2.95
C PHE A 224 -12.68 -10.18 1.88
N PHE A 225 -12.50 -11.44 1.54
CA PHE A 225 -13.27 -12.13 0.50
C PHE A 225 -14.53 -12.80 1.04
N ILE A 226 -14.54 -13.22 2.31
CA ILE A 226 -15.64 -13.95 2.94
C ILE A 226 -16.55 -13.00 3.71
N ASP A 227 -15.99 -12.23 4.66
CA ASP A 227 -16.78 -11.42 5.59
C ASP A 227 -17.29 -10.12 4.93
N LEU A 228 -16.43 -9.46 4.16
CA LEU A 228 -16.79 -8.23 3.44
C LEU A 228 -17.50 -8.50 2.11
N ALA A 229 -17.43 -9.74 1.63
CA ALA A 229 -18.16 -10.27 0.47
C ALA A 229 -18.19 -9.31 -0.75
N PRO A 230 -17.05 -8.91 -1.31
CA PRO A 230 -17.00 -8.04 -2.49
C PRO A 230 -17.70 -8.71 -3.69
N GLU A 231 -18.29 -7.90 -4.57
CA GLU A 231 -19.02 -8.43 -5.74
C GLU A 231 -18.09 -9.19 -6.69
N LEU A 232 -16.86 -8.74 -6.87
CA LEU A 232 -15.84 -9.36 -7.71
C LEU A 232 -14.62 -9.73 -6.86
N GLN A 233 -14.13 -10.96 -7.03
CA GLN A 233 -13.04 -11.53 -6.25
C GLN A 233 -11.92 -11.98 -7.19
N ILE A 234 -10.86 -11.20 -7.28
CA ILE A 234 -9.73 -11.45 -8.19
C ILE A 234 -8.56 -12.02 -7.37
N LEU A 235 -8.09 -13.20 -7.76
CA LEU A 235 -7.06 -13.93 -7.02
C LEU A 235 -5.88 -14.29 -7.93
N ASN A 236 -4.68 -14.04 -7.44
CA ASN A 236 -3.45 -14.51 -8.09
C ASN A 236 -3.37 -16.04 -7.96
N ALA A 237 -3.56 -16.75 -9.07
CA ALA A 237 -3.52 -18.22 -9.13
C ALA A 237 -2.10 -18.79 -9.09
N ASP A 238 -1.06 -17.94 -9.25
CA ASP A 238 0.33 -18.36 -9.17
C ASP A 238 0.86 -18.37 -7.73
N ASP A 239 0.16 -17.70 -6.81
CA ASP A 239 0.43 -17.77 -5.39
C ASP A 239 -0.26 -19.00 -4.78
N PRO A 240 0.47 -19.83 -3.98
CA PRO A 240 -0.12 -21.05 -3.40
C PRO A 240 -1.37 -20.81 -2.54
N ILE A 241 -1.43 -19.68 -1.84
CA ILE A 241 -2.59 -19.30 -1.03
C ILE A 241 -3.75 -18.85 -1.92
N GLY A 242 -3.47 -18.05 -2.96
CA GLY A 242 -4.47 -17.64 -3.94
C GLY A 242 -5.06 -18.84 -4.67
N ALA A 243 -4.22 -19.79 -5.09
CA ALA A 243 -4.66 -21.05 -5.71
C ALA A 243 -5.53 -21.90 -4.77
N ALA A 244 -5.17 -21.99 -3.48
CA ALA A 244 -5.98 -22.70 -2.48
C ALA A 244 -7.34 -22.02 -2.29
N TRP A 245 -7.40 -20.71 -2.19
CA TRP A 245 -8.65 -19.98 -2.00
C TRP A 245 -9.60 -20.07 -3.20
N LEU A 246 -9.07 -20.20 -4.42
CA LEU A 246 -9.91 -20.42 -5.61
C LEU A 246 -10.76 -21.70 -5.52
N SER A 247 -10.31 -22.72 -4.78
CA SER A 247 -11.11 -23.93 -4.52
C SER A 247 -12.24 -23.72 -3.51
N GLU A 248 -12.14 -22.68 -2.67
CA GLU A 248 -13.09 -22.37 -1.60
C GLU A 248 -14.01 -21.18 -1.96
N LEU A 249 -13.62 -20.35 -2.92
CA LEU A 249 -14.35 -19.17 -3.38
C LEU A 249 -14.91 -19.42 -4.79
N PRO A 250 -16.14 -19.89 -4.91
CA PRO A 250 -16.70 -20.34 -6.20
C PRO A 250 -16.84 -19.22 -7.25
N ASN A 251 -16.86 -17.97 -6.81
CA ASN A 251 -16.91 -16.80 -7.69
C ASN A 251 -15.52 -16.17 -7.89
N GLY A 252 -14.47 -16.82 -7.42
CA GLY A 252 -13.10 -16.35 -7.58
C GLY A 252 -12.67 -16.31 -9.05
N ILE A 253 -12.08 -15.20 -9.46
CA ILE A 253 -11.55 -14.97 -10.80
C ILE A 253 -10.04 -15.20 -10.76
N PRO A 254 -9.54 -16.33 -11.29
CA PRO A 254 -8.12 -16.62 -11.32
C PRO A 254 -7.40 -15.74 -12.34
N VAL A 255 -6.23 -15.27 -11.93
CA VAL A 255 -5.27 -14.57 -12.79
C VAL A 255 -3.92 -15.26 -12.69
N SER A 256 -3.27 -15.54 -13.82
CA SER A 256 -1.99 -16.25 -13.86
C SER A 256 -1.03 -15.64 -14.89
N CYS A 257 0.26 -15.65 -14.56
CA CYS A 257 1.36 -15.34 -15.50
C CYS A 257 1.85 -16.58 -16.27
N ARG A 258 1.32 -17.75 -15.97
CA ARG A 258 1.79 -19.02 -16.54
C ARG A 258 1.05 -19.37 -17.83
N SER A 259 1.81 -19.68 -18.87
CA SER A 259 1.27 -20.08 -20.18
C SER A 259 0.57 -21.46 -20.19
N ASP A 260 0.90 -22.30 -19.21
CA ASP A 260 0.30 -23.64 -19.01
C ASP A 260 -0.91 -23.61 -18.05
N PHE A 261 -1.43 -22.44 -17.73
CA PHE A 261 -2.57 -22.29 -16.84
C PHE A 261 -3.86 -22.77 -17.53
N HIS A 262 -4.63 -23.61 -16.84
CA HIS A 262 -5.90 -24.13 -17.32
C HIS A 262 -7.04 -23.70 -16.39
N PRO A 263 -7.76 -22.62 -16.73
CA PRO A 263 -8.83 -22.10 -15.89
C PRO A 263 -10.06 -23.03 -15.87
N THR A 264 -10.63 -23.20 -14.68
CA THR A 264 -11.90 -23.93 -14.49
C THR A 264 -13.06 -23.00 -14.13
N SER A 265 -12.77 -21.74 -13.82
CA SER A 265 -13.75 -20.71 -13.47
C SER A 265 -14.43 -20.15 -14.73
N LYS A 266 -15.64 -19.56 -14.56
CA LYS A 266 -16.36 -18.90 -15.67
C LYS A 266 -15.62 -17.67 -16.20
N GLN A 267 -15.02 -16.92 -15.32
CA GLN A 267 -14.20 -15.73 -15.65
C GLN A 267 -12.76 -16.00 -15.24
N TRP A 268 -11.83 -15.62 -16.10
CA TRP A 268 -10.40 -15.88 -15.92
C TRP A 268 -9.55 -15.03 -16.84
N LEU A 269 -8.28 -14.87 -16.48
CA LEU A 269 -7.28 -14.21 -17.30
C LEU A 269 -5.90 -14.83 -17.06
N TYR A 270 -5.11 -15.09 -18.13
CA TYR A 270 -3.73 -15.51 -17.98
C TYR A 270 -2.85 -15.05 -19.15
N ALA A 271 -1.53 -14.97 -18.92
CA ALA A 271 -0.56 -14.69 -19.95
C ALA A 271 -0.23 -15.96 -20.73
N THR A 272 -0.39 -15.92 -22.06
CA THR A 272 0.04 -17.00 -22.94
C THR A 272 1.51 -16.88 -23.32
N GLN A 273 2.05 -15.65 -23.34
CA GLN A 273 3.45 -15.35 -23.56
C GLN A 273 3.83 -14.03 -22.89
N ILE A 274 5.03 -13.98 -22.30
CA ILE A 274 5.63 -12.76 -21.72
C ILE A 274 7.00 -12.58 -22.35
N ARG A 275 7.25 -11.39 -22.90
CA ARG A 275 8.54 -11.00 -23.48
C ARG A 275 8.99 -9.72 -22.81
N PHE A 276 10.09 -9.77 -22.07
CA PHE A 276 10.70 -8.58 -21.47
C PHE A 276 11.51 -7.82 -22.51
N THR A 277 11.44 -6.50 -22.42
CA THR A 277 12.19 -5.55 -23.25
C THR A 277 12.90 -4.54 -22.35
N HIS A 278 13.78 -3.74 -22.90
CA HIS A 278 14.42 -2.65 -22.15
C HIS A 278 13.47 -1.52 -21.75
N GLU A 279 12.24 -1.52 -22.25
CA GLU A 279 11.21 -0.50 -21.97
C GLU A 279 10.04 -1.05 -21.15
N GLY A 280 10.06 -2.35 -20.79
CA GLY A 280 8.97 -2.99 -20.06
C GLY A 280 8.72 -4.42 -20.51
N ALA A 281 7.45 -4.78 -20.74
CA ALA A 281 7.05 -6.13 -21.15
C ALA A 281 5.96 -6.11 -22.22
N VAL A 282 6.04 -7.06 -23.17
CA VAL A 282 4.98 -7.38 -24.11
C VAL A 282 4.31 -8.68 -23.64
N ILE A 283 3.03 -8.63 -23.37
CA ILE A 283 2.28 -9.70 -22.72
C ILE A 283 1.12 -10.11 -23.62
N ASP A 284 1.18 -11.32 -24.17
CA ASP A 284 0.05 -11.90 -24.88
C ASP A 284 -0.90 -12.54 -23.86
N VAL A 285 -2.17 -12.13 -23.86
CA VAL A 285 -3.16 -12.47 -22.84
C VAL A 285 -4.32 -13.22 -23.48
N ALA A 286 -4.73 -14.32 -22.83
CA ALA A 286 -6.01 -14.97 -23.06
C ALA A 286 -6.93 -14.73 -21.86
N SER A 287 -8.20 -14.48 -22.12
CA SER A 287 -9.19 -14.26 -21.07
C SER A 287 -10.60 -14.66 -21.50
N SER A 288 -11.50 -14.79 -20.54
CA SER A 288 -12.93 -15.01 -20.79
C SER A 288 -13.62 -13.77 -21.45
N TRP A 289 -12.95 -12.63 -21.53
CA TRP A 289 -13.44 -11.39 -22.17
C TRP A 289 -12.82 -11.15 -23.55
N GLY A 290 -11.91 -12.03 -24.01
CA GLY A 290 -11.18 -11.90 -25.27
C GLY A 290 -9.68 -12.08 -25.10
N ASN A 291 -8.96 -12.01 -26.21
CA ASN A 291 -7.51 -12.14 -26.26
C ASN A 291 -6.88 -10.87 -26.80
N GLY A 292 -5.64 -10.60 -26.43
CA GLY A 292 -4.93 -9.43 -26.94
C GLY A 292 -3.50 -9.35 -26.40
N THR A 293 -2.80 -8.32 -26.84
CA THR A 293 -1.41 -8.05 -26.45
C THR A 293 -1.32 -6.74 -25.70
N LEU A 294 -0.82 -6.79 -24.48
CA LEU A 294 -0.57 -5.63 -23.63
C LEU A 294 0.90 -5.19 -23.75
N HIS A 295 1.13 -3.94 -24.10
CA HIS A 295 2.46 -3.32 -24.11
C HIS A 295 2.67 -2.54 -22.81
N SER A 296 3.23 -3.19 -21.82
CA SER A 296 3.44 -2.64 -20.48
C SER A 296 4.75 -1.86 -20.40
N PRO A 297 4.76 -0.61 -19.90
CA PRO A 297 5.98 0.12 -19.61
C PRO A 297 6.62 -0.23 -18.26
N LEU A 298 6.07 -1.22 -17.55
CA LEU A 298 6.50 -1.59 -16.21
C LEU A 298 7.64 -2.61 -16.25
N ILE A 299 8.58 -2.47 -15.32
CA ILE A 299 9.77 -3.32 -15.18
C ILE A 299 9.49 -4.47 -14.20
N GLY A 300 9.95 -5.66 -14.58
CA GLY A 300 9.99 -6.85 -13.72
C GLY A 300 8.77 -7.76 -13.79
N ALA A 301 9.03 -9.07 -13.65
CA ALA A 301 8.02 -10.12 -13.74
C ALA A 301 6.85 -9.95 -12.74
N PHE A 302 7.14 -9.50 -11.50
CA PHE A 302 6.08 -9.27 -10.52
C PHE A 302 5.14 -8.12 -10.92
N ASN A 303 5.61 -7.13 -11.71
CA ASN A 303 4.75 -6.08 -12.24
C ASN A 303 3.87 -6.57 -13.40
N VAL A 304 4.26 -7.62 -14.10
CA VAL A 304 3.37 -8.33 -15.02
C VAL A 304 2.18 -8.92 -14.26
N SER A 305 2.42 -9.61 -13.14
CA SER A 305 1.35 -10.12 -12.28
C SER A 305 0.45 -9.00 -11.76
N ASN A 306 1.02 -7.92 -11.25
CA ASN A 306 0.28 -6.74 -10.78
C ASN A 306 -0.61 -6.14 -11.89
N LEU A 307 -0.07 -6.01 -13.10
CA LEU A 307 -0.79 -5.49 -14.25
C LEU A 307 -1.94 -6.42 -14.68
N LEU A 308 -1.71 -7.73 -14.72
CA LEU A 308 -2.74 -8.70 -15.09
C LEU A 308 -3.89 -8.73 -14.06
N LEU A 309 -3.60 -8.59 -12.77
CA LEU A 309 -4.61 -8.44 -11.72
C LEU A 309 -5.46 -7.18 -11.92
N ALA A 310 -4.83 -6.04 -12.22
CA ALA A 310 -5.53 -4.81 -12.54
C ALA A 310 -6.36 -4.94 -13.83
N THR A 311 -5.82 -5.59 -14.86
CA THR A 311 -6.53 -5.88 -16.12
C THR A 311 -7.80 -6.69 -15.87
N ALA A 312 -7.69 -7.77 -15.07
CA ALA A 312 -8.83 -8.65 -14.77
C ALA A 312 -9.95 -7.92 -14.03
N VAL A 313 -9.59 -7.05 -13.07
CA VAL A 313 -10.59 -6.20 -12.38
C VAL A 313 -11.33 -5.30 -13.37
N LEU A 314 -10.61 -4.59 -14.22
CA LEU A 314 -11.23 -3.64 -15.14
C LEU A 314 -12.12 -4.36 -16.16
N LEU A 315 -11.70 -5.52 -16.69
CA LEU A 315 -12.54 -6.35 -17.55
C LEU A 315 -13.78 -6.86 -16.81
N ALA A 316 -13.64 -7.32 -15.58
CA ALA A 316 -14.77 -7.78 -14.76
C ALA A 316 -15.74 -6.64 -14.38
N LEU A 317 -15.24 -5.39 -14.26
CA LEU A 317 -16.04 -4.19 -14.10
C LEU A 317 -16.77 -3.76 -15.38
N GLY A 318 -16.47 -4.40 -16.54
CA GLY A 318 -17.16 -4.15 -17.81
C GLY A 318 -16.45 -3.23 -18.78
N TYR A 319 -15.18 -2.84 -18.52
CA TYR A 319 -14.39 -2.10 -19.51
C TYR A 319 -14.00 -3.02 -20.68
N SER A 320 -13.93 -2.46 -21.90
CA SER A 320 -13.57 -3.25 -23.07
C SER A 320 -12.08 -3.60 -23.09
N PHE A 321 -11.73 -4.79 -23.57
CA PHE A 321 -10.34 -5.18 -23.67
C PHE A 321 -9.57 -4.28 -24.65
N ASP A 322 -10.23 -3.82 -25.72
CA ASP A 322 -9.62 -2.88 -26.69
C ASP A 322 -9.25 -1.54 -26.05
N ASP A 323 -10.08 -1.02 -25.12
CA ASP A 323 -9.77 0.20 -24.39
C ASP A 323 -8.55 0.01 -23.47
N LEU A 324 -8.43 -1.16 -22.84
CA LEU A 324 -7.28 -1.48 -22.01
C LEU A 324 -6.00 -1.63 -22.84
N ILE A 325 -6.06 -2.32 -23.98
CA ILE A 325 -4.92 -2.45 -24.90
C ILE A 325 -4.44 -1.08 -25.38
N ARG A 326 -5.37 -0.18 -25.73
CA ARG A 326 -5.06 1.17 -26.23
C ARG A 326 -4.40 2.06 -25.17
N THR A 327 -4.72 1.86 -23.91
CA THR A 327 -4.32 2.76 -22.81
C THR A 327 -3.18 2.23 -21.95
N VAL A 328 -2.91 0.92 -21.95
CA VAL A 328 -1.90 0.28 -21.08
C VAL A 328 -0.51 0.90 -21.20
N SER A 329 -0.08 1.29 -22.42
CA SER A 329 1.23 1.90 -22.65
C SER A 329 1.38 3.31 -22.06
N GLN A 330 0.29 3.93 -21.63
CA GLN A 330 0.27 5.24 -20.99
C GLN A 330 0.39 5.15 -19.45
N LEU A 331 0.34 3.95 -18.89
CA LEU A 331 0.57 3.73 -17.46
C LEU A 331 2.01 4.11 -17.11
N LYS A 332 2.19 4.58 -15.89
CA LYS A 332 3.51 4.95 -15.38
C LYS A 332 3.88 4.04 -14.22
N GLY A 333 5.17 3.81 -14.06
CA GLY A 333 5.71 3.20 -12.85
C GLY A 333 5.24 3.94 -11.59
N VAL A 334 5.16 3.21 -10.50
CA VAL A 334 4.74 3.77 -9.23
C VAL A 334 5.98 4.34 -8.51
N ASN A 335 5.85 5.55 -7.98
CA ASN A 335 6.94 6.25 -7.30
C ASN A 335 7.59 5.33 -6.25
N GLY A 336 8.91 5.13 -6.38
CA GLY A 336 9.70 4.29 -5.50
C GLY A 336 9.37 2.78 -5.53
N ARG A 337 8.72 2.28 -6.59
CA ARG A 337 8.42 0.87 -6.80
C ARG A 337 8.89 0.44 -8.18
N MET A 338 10.13 -0.05 -8.28
CA MET A 338 10.81 -0.30 -9.55
C MET A 338 10.68 0.89 -10.52
N GLU A 339 10.83 2.07 -9.98
CA GLU A 339 10.68 3.31 -10.73
C GLU A 339 11.88 3.53 -11.65
N LEU A 340 11.60 3.65 -12.94
CA LEU A 340 12.60 3.74 -13.98
C LEU A 340 12.95 5.19 -14.26
N ILE A 341 14.24 5.53 -14.17
CA ILE A 341 14.78 6.83 -14.61
C ILE A 341 15.79 6.59 -15.72
N LYS A 342 15.50 7.13 -16.90
CA LYS A 342 16.31 6.94 -18.11
C LYS A 342 16.70 8.26 -18.74
N LYS A 343 17.94 8.32 -19.23
CA LYS A 343 18.46 9.40 -20.10
C LYS A 343 19.30 8.77 -21.22
N ALA A 344 19.20 9.32 -22.42
CA ALA A 344 19.95 8.82 -23.58
C ALA A 344 21.48 8.86 -23.32
N GLY A 345 22.18 7.79 -23.62
CA GLY A 345 23.64 7.66 -23.42
C GLY A 345 24.09 7.51 -21.98
N LYS A 346 23.17 7.22 -21.07
CA LYS A 346 23.44 7.04 -19.63
C LYS A 346 22.94 5.68 -19.14
N PRO A 347 23.46 5.16 -18.00
CA PRO A 347 22.92 3.93 -17.39
C PRO A 347 21.46 4.10 -17.03
N THR A 348 20.74 2.98 -16.97
CA THR A 348 19.36 2.95 -16.49
C THR A 348 19.38 2.91 -14.97
N VAL A 349 18.68 3.82 -14.31
CA VAL A 349 18.50 3.82 -12.85
C VAL A 349 17.10 3.34 -12.50
N ILE A 350 17.01 2.44 -11.52
CA ILE A 350 15.77 1.91 -10.94
C ILE A 350 15.76 2.25 -9.46
N VAL A 351 14.74 2.98 -9.00
CA VAL A 351 14.54 3.27 -7.57
C VAL A 351 13.47 2.36 -7.00
N ASP A 352 13.78 1.68 -5.89
CA ASP A 352 12.85 0.73 -5.26
C ASP A 352 12.85 0.82 -3.72
N TYR A 353 11.71 0.52 -3.12
CA TYR A 353 11.52 0.49 -1.67
C TYR A 353 12.03 -0.81 -1.02
N ALA A 354 12.71 -1.68 -1.74
CA ALA A 354 13.22 -2.96 -1.23
C ALA A 354 14.16 -2.74 -0.03
N HIS A 355 13.69 -3.07 1.16
CA HIS A 355 14.38 -2.89 2.45
C HIS A 355 14.42 -4.19 3.28
N THR A 356 14.09 -5.31 2.67
CA THR A 356 14.21 -6.67 3.22
C THR A 356 14.99 -7.56 2.26
N PRO A 357 15.61 -8.66 2.73
CA PRO A 357 16.38 -9.55 1.86
C PRO A 357 15.56 -10.09 0.68
N ASP A 358 14.35 -10.57 0.91
CA ASP A 358 13.44 -11.10 -0.13
C ASP A 358 13.04 -10.01 -1.14
N ALA A 359 12.73 -8.80 -0.68
CA ALA A 359 12.39 -7.70 -1.57
C ALA A 359 13.60 -7.27 -2.42
N LEU A 360 14.81 -7.23 -1.85
CA LEU A 360 16.02 -6.88 -2.58
C LEU A 360 16.37 -7.92 -3.64
N GLU A 361 16.28 -9.21 -3.31
CA GLU A 361 16.42 -10.31 -4.26
C GLU A 361 15.46 -10.15 -5.45
N LYS A 362 14.18 -9.93 -5.16
CA LYS A 362 13.14 -9.74 -6.20
C LYS A 362 13.42 -8.53 -7.08
N ALA A 363 13.79 -7.40 -6.48
CA ALA A 363 14.11 -6.18 -7.22
C ALA A 363 15.35 -6.37 -8.14
N LEU A 364 16.41 -7.00 -7.64
CA LEU A 364 17.61 -7.26 -8.43
C LEU A 364 17.36 -8.27 -9.55
N ASN A 365 16.61 -9.35 -9.30
CA ASN A 365 16.23 -10.30 -10.34
C ASN A 365 15.39 -9.63 -11.43
N ALA A 366 14.41 -8.80 -11.05
CA ALA A 366 13.62 -8.06 -12.00
C ALA A 366 14.47 -7.07 -12.82
N ALA A 367 15.38 -6.36 -12.19
CA ALA A 367 16.30 -5.45 -12.87
C ALA A 367 17.24 -6.19 -13.84
N ARG A 368 17.68 -7.41 -13.48
CA ARG A 368 18.54 -8.25 -14.33
C ARG A 368 17.92 -8.59 -15.67
N GLU A 369 16.60 -8.81 -15.72
CA GLU A 369 15.87 -9.10 -16.98
C GLU A 369 15.95 -7.95 -18.00
N HIS A 370 16.27 -6.74 -17.53
CA HIS A 370 16.39 -5.53 -18.36
C HIS A 370 17.83 -5.04 -18.53
N CYS A 371 18.81 -5.74 -17.94
CA CYS A 371 20.22 -5.37 -17.90
C CYS A 371 21.03 -6.12 -18.98
N LYS A 372 21.69 -5.39 -19.86
CA LYS A 372 22.63 -5.97 -20.86
C LYS A 372 24.08 -5.94 -20.38
N GLY A 373 24.42 -4.92 -19.58
CA GLY A 373 25.74 -4.71 -18.99
C GLY A 373 25.82 -5.25 -17.57
N LYS A 374 26.45 -4.49 -16.69
CA LYS A 374 26.55 -4.79 -15.26
C LYS A 374 25.32 -4.29 -14.48
N LEU A 375 24.88 -5.09 -13.51
CA LEU A 375 23.87 -4.72 -12.55
C LEU A 375 24.54 -4.22 -11.27
N TRP A 376 24.32 -2.96 -10.96
CA TRP A 376 24.78 -2.30 -9.74
C TRP A 376 23.68 -2.29 -8.69
N CYS A 377 24.02 -2.49 -7.43
CA CYS A 377 23.11 -2.38 -6.30
C CYS A 377 23.62 -1.35 -5.30
N ILE A 378 22.85 -0.30 -5.04
CA ILE A 378 23.09 0.68 -3.97
C ILE A 378 22.08 0.40 -2.88
N PHE A 379 22.51 0.08 -1.66
CA PHE A 379 21.60 -0.12 -0.55
C PHE A 379 22.21 0.23 0.80
N GLY A 380 21.36 0.45 1.78
CA GLY A 380 21.69 0.59 3.19
C GLY A 380 20.59 -0.03 4.05
N CYS A 381 20.78 0.00 5.36
CA CYS A 381 19.78 -0.46 6.31
C CYS A 381 19.42 0.64 7.31
N GLY A 382 18.16 0.69 7.73
CA GLY A 382 17.71 1.60 8.75
C GLY A 382 18.23 1.24 10.15
N GLY A 383 18.56 2.25 10.94
CA GLY A 383 18.82 2.13 12.37
C GLY A 383 17.54 1.95 13.18
N ASP A 384 17.67 1.48 14.42
CA ASP A 384 16.57 1.19 15.35
C ASP A 384 15.53 0.23 14.73
N ARG A 385 16.02 -0.77 13.99
CA ARG A 385 15.27 -1.80 13.26
C ARG A 385 15.95 -3.16 13.45
N ASP A 386 15.34 -4.20 12.88
CA ASP A 386 15.91 -5.56 12.89
C ASP A 386 17.33 -5.60 12.31
N ALA A 387 18.32 -5.75 13.20
CA ALA A 387 19.72 -5.88 12.80
C ALA A 387 20.02 -7.23 12.13
N GLY A 388 19.24 -8.26 12.41
CA GLY A 388 19.44 -9.61 11.83
C GLY A 388 19.27 -9.66 10.31
N LYS A 389 18.53 -8.74 9.73
CA LYS A 389 18.37 -8.64 8.26
C LYS A 389 19.61 -8.06 7.55
N ARG A 390 20.48 -7.31 8.23
CA ARG A 390 21.60 -6.57 7.63
C ARG A 390 22.56 -7.47 6.86
N PRO A 391 23.11 -8.55 7.45
CA PRO A 391 23.96 -9.48 6.70
C PRO A 391 23.19 -10.28 5.62
N LEU A 392 21.89 -10.48 5.79
CA LEU A 392 21.06 -11.15 4.79
C LEU A 392 20.82 -10.27 3.55
N MET A 393 20.67 -8.96 3.75
CA MET A 393 20.61 -7.98 2.65
C MET A 393 21.91 -7.98 1.85
N ALA A 394 23.07 -8.01 2.52
CA ALA A 394 24.39 -8.10 1.89
C ALA A 394 24.53 -9.38 1.04
N LYS A 395 24.10 -10.53 1.57
CA LYS A 395 24.11 -11.80 0.81
C LYS A 395 23.24 -11.73 -0.43
N ALA A 396 22.04 -11.17 -0.34
CA ALA A 396 21.16 -10.99 -1.48
C ALA A 396 21.80 -10.07 -2.53
N ALA A 397 22.37 -8.93 -2.11
CA ALA A 397 23.07 -8.02 -3.02
C ALA A 397 24.25 -8.70 -3.73
N GLU A 398 25.12 -9.43 -2.99
CA GLU A 398 26.27 -10.15 -3.54
C GLU A 398 25.86 -11.25 -4.53
N GLN A 399 24.74 -11.91 -4.28
CA GLN A 399 24.27 -13.02 -5.12
C GLN A 399 23.68 -12.56 -6.45
N TYR A 400 22.97 -11.43 -6.46
CA TYR A 400 22.15 -11.02 -7.60
C TYR A 400 22.66 -9.79 -8.35
N ALA A 401 23.58 -8.99 -7.77
CA ALA A 401 24.23 -7.88 -8.45
C ALA A 401 25.69 -8.22 -8.82
N ASP A 402 26.21 -7.51 -9.83
CA ASP A 402 27.63 -7.63 -10.23
C ASP A 402 28.52 -6.73 -9.37
N LEU A 403 28.01 -5.56 -8.96
CA LEU A 403 28.71 -4.58 -8.15
C LEU A 403 27.76 -4.04 -7.08
N VAL A 404 28.27 -3.84 -5.87
CA VAL A 404 27.48 -3.40 -4.73
C VAL A 404 28.09 -2.16 -4.10
N ILE A 405 27.28 -1.15 -3.82
CA ILE A 405 27.65 0.01 -3.02
C ILE A 405 26.81 0.03 -1.74
N VAL A 406 27.47 -0.14 -0.62
CA VAL A 406 26.86 -0.01 0.71
C VAL A 406 26.89 1.46 1.12
N THR A 407 25.74 1.97 1.54
CA THR A 407 25.58 3.38 1.93
C THR A 407 24.63 3.50 3.12
N GLN A 408 24.42 4.73 3.62
CA GLN A 408 23.45 4.97 4.67
C GLN A 408 22.03 5.07 4.12
N ASP A 409 21.07 4.62 4.93
CA ASP A 409 19.63 4.83 4.74
C ASP A 409 19.16 5.87 5.77
N ASN A 410 18.34 5.48 6.74
CA ASN A 410 17.92 6.29 7.89
C ASN A 410 18.60 5.75 9.16
N PRO A 411 19.79 6.23 9.55
CA PRO A 411 20.47 5.71 10.74
C PRO A 411 19.72 5.99 12.04
N ARG A 412 18.84 7.00 12.07
CA ARG A 412 18.07 7.42 13.25
C ARG A 412 19.01 7.68 14.43
N THR A 413 18.75 7.04 15.60
CA THR A 413 19.57 7.22 16.80
C THR A 413 20.72 6.21 16.90
N GLU A 414 20.78 5.19 16.03
CA GLU A 414 21.84 4.19 16.02
C GLU A 414 23.11 4.70 15.33
N ASP A 415 24.28 4.22 15.77
CA ASP A 415 25.56 4.57 15.16
C ASP A 415 25.64 4.04 13.72
N PRO A 416 25.78 4.93 12.71
CA PRO A 416 25.86 4.53 11.31
C PRO A 416 27.01 3.53 11.02
N ASN A 417 28.14 3.67 11.71
CA ASN A 417 29.28 2.77 11.53
C ASN A 417 28.98 1.35 11.99
N LYS A 418 28.14 1.21 13.04
CA LYS A 418 27.70 -0.11 13.49
C LYS A 418 26.75 -0.76 12.48
N ILE A 419 25.83 0.01 11.90
CA ILE A 419 24.93 -0.49 10.87
C ILE A 419 25.73 -0.99 9.66
N GLU A 420 26.70 -0.20 9.21
CA GLU A 420 27.60 -0.55 8.11
C GLU A 420 28.40 -1.83 8.42
N ALA A 421 29.02 -1.91 9.60
CA ALA A 421 29.76 -3.09 10.02
C ALA A 421 28.89 -4.36 10.02
N ASP A 422 27.64 -4.28 10.51
CA ASP A 422 26.70 -5.40 10.49
C ASP A 422 26.35 -5.85 9.06
N ILE A 423 26.17 -4.91 8.14
CA ILE A 423 25.95 -5.21 6.71
C ILE A 423 27.15 -5.95 6.12
N LEU A 424 28.34 -5.43 6.36
CA LEU A 424 29.60 -5.98 5.79
C LEU A 424 29.88 -7.42 6.23
N THR A 425 29.36 -7.85 7.38
CA THR A 425 29.49 -9.25 7.82
C THR A 425 28.80 -10.26 6.91
N GLY A 426 27.89 -9.81 6.07
CA GLY A 426 27.15 -10.67 5.15
C GLY A 426 27.86 -10.96 3.82
N PHE A 427 28.89 -10.20 3.46
CA PHE A 427 29.64 -10.40 2.23
C PHE A 427 30.73 -11.48 2.40
N SER A 428 30.90 -12.31 1.38
CA SER A 428 31.97 -13.28 1.26
C SER A 428 33.08 -12.78 0.34
N ARG A 429 32.79 -11.87 -0.59
CA ARG A 429 33.72 -11.29 -1.57
C ARG A 429 33.67 -9.78 -1.46
N MET A 430 34.78 -9.16 -1.10
CA MET A 430 34.85 -7.70 -0.94
C MET A 430 35.38 -6.96 -2.18
N GLU A 431 35.88 -7.68 -3.19
CA GLU A 431 36.39 -7.08 -4.42
C GLU A 431 35.34 -6.34 -5.26
N ASP A 432 34.10 -6.77 -5.17
CA ASP A 432 32.97 -6.19 -5.91
C ASP A 432 32.10 -5.25 -5.03
N VAL A 433 32.57 -4.92 -3.82
CA VAL A 433 31.84 -4.14 -2.82
C VAL A 433 32.55 -2.83 -2.53
N GLY A 434 31.87 -1.72 -2.81
CA GLY A 434 32.27 -0.37 -2.36
C GLY A 434 31.48 0.06 -1.13
N VAL A 435 32.11 0.87 -0.28
CA VAL A 435 31.46 1.49 0.88
C VAL A 435 31.56 2.99 0.75
N ILE A 436 30.43 3.66 0.59
CA ILE A 436 30.32 5.11 0.46
C ILE A 436 29.20 5.56 1.41
N PRO A 437 29.54 6.03 2.62
CA PRO A 437 28.52 6.35 3.64
C PRO A 437 27.54 7.44 3.22
N ASP A 438 27.99 8.49 2.54
CA ASP A 438 27.11 9.51 2.00
C ASP A 438 26.30 8.97 0.81
N ARG A 439 24.97 8.99 0.94
CA ARG A 439 24.08 8.38 -0.05
C ARG A 439 24.05 9.15 -1.37
N GLU A 440 24.17 10.48 -1.33
CA GLU A 440 24.26 11.30 -2.55
C GLU A 440 25.54 10.97 -3.31
N GLU A 441 26.69 10.94 -2.61
CA GLU A 441 27.99 10.57 -3.21
C GLU A 441 27.99 9.11 -3.72
N ALA A 442 27.31 8.19 -3.03
CA ALA A 442 27.16 6.80 -3.49
C ALA A 442 26.41 6.73 -4.83
N ILE A 443 25.28 7.44 -4.96
CA ILE A 443 24.48 7.48 -6.20
C ILE A 443 25.29 8.15 -7.32
N LYS A 444 25.92 9.30 -7.02
CA LYS A 444 26.77 10.03 -7.97
C LYS A 444 27.92 9.15 -8.49
N PHE A 445 28.70 8.57 -7.58
CA PHE A 445 29.83 7.69 -7.92
C PHE A 445 29.37 6.56 -8.85
N THR A 446 28.25 5.93 -8.54
CA THR A 446 27.77 4.80 -9.33
C THR A 446 27.33 5.26 -10.73
N ILE A 447 26.59 6.36 -10.86
CA ILE A 447 26.15 6.91 -12.16
C ILE A 447 27.34 7.32 -13.02
N GLU A 448 28.37 7.92 -12.42
CA GLU A 448 29.57 8.37 -13.15
C GLU A 448 30.48 7.20 -13.61
N ASN A 449 30.41 6.03 -12.97
CA ASN A 449 31.23 4.87 -13.29
C ASN A 449 30.50 3.77 -14.10
N ALA A 450 29.17 3.83 -14.15
CA ALA A 450 28.35 2.92 -14.95
C ALA A 450 28.27 3.36 -16.41
N VAL A 451 28.06 2.43 -17.33
CA VAL A 451 27.91 2.69 -18.77
C VAL A 451 26.46 2.53 -19.22
N GLU A 452 26.13 2.94 -20.45
CA GLU A 452 24.77 2.99 -21.00
C GLU A 452 24.00 1.66 -20.89
N ASP A 453 24.69 0.51 -21.06
CA ASP A 453 24.07 -0.82 -20.97
C ASP A 453 23.91 -1.34 -19.53
N ASP A 454 24.43 -0.62 -18.54
CA ASP A 454 24.34 -0.98 -17.14
C ASP A 454 22.99 -0.56 -16.55
N VAL A 455 22.62 -1.29 -15.50
CA VAL A 455 21.45 -0.97 -14.67
C VAL A 455 21.90 -0.74 -13.23
N ILE A 456 21.42 0.33 -12.62
CA ILE A 456 21.67 0.70 -11.22
C ILE A 456 20.37 0.57 -10.45
N VAL A 457 20.31 -0.31 -9.46
CA VAL A 457 19.19 -0.39 -8.50
C VAL A 457 19.56 0.38 -7.24
N ILE A 458 18.79 1.43 -6.93
CA ILE A 458 18.89 2.18 -5.68
C ILE A 458 17.76 1.68 -4.79
N ALA A 459 18.12 0.93 -3.73
CA ALA A 459 17.18 0.23 -2.88
C ALA A 459 17.09 0.83 -1.47
N GLY A 460 15.92 0.70 -0.84
CA GLY A 460 15.65 1.02 0.55
C GLY A 460 14.64 2.13 0.76
N LYS A 461 14.86 3.30 0.20
CA LYS A 461 14.02 4.49 0.45
C LYS A 461 12.78 4.58 -0.44
N GLY A 462 12.88 4.09 -1.67
CA GLY A 462 11.74 4.12 -2.60
C GLY A 462 11.15 5.52 -2.74
N HIS A 463 9.91 5.71 -2.29
CA HIS A 463 9.18 6.98 -2.35
C HIS A 463 9.52 7.97 -1.21
N GLU A 464 10.33 7.57 -0.24
CA GLU A 464 10.73 8.46 0.85
C GLU A 464 11.54 9.63 0.31
N ASN A 465 11.16 10.85 0.67
CA ASN A 465 11.83 12.09 0.30
C ASN A 465 12.58 12.72 1.48
N TYR A 466 12.98 11.90 2.45
CA TYR A 466 13.69 12.34 3.66
C TYR A 466 14.76 11.34 4.09
N GLN A 467 15.73 11.84 4.87
CA GLN A 467 16.69 11.04 5.63
C GLN A 467 16.67 11.45 7.09
N ILE A 468 16.61 10.46 8.00
CA ILE A 468 16.58 10.68 9.44
C ILE A 468 17.96 10.39 10.02
N ILE A 469 18.63 11.43 10.55
CA ILE A 469 19.95 11.34 11.20
C ILE A 469 19.84 11.93 12.60
N GLY A 470 19.95 11.09 13.64
CA GLY A 470 19.62 11.49 14.99
C GLY A 470 18.17 11.96 15.10
N ASP A 471 17.98 13.17 15.64
CA ASP A 471 16.67 13.81 15.79
C ASP A 471 16.27 14.65 14.57
N LYS A 472 17.10 14.71 13.54
CA LYS A 472 16.89 15.58 12.37
C LYS A 472 16.30 14.77 11.21
N THR A 473 15.26 15.32 10.62
CA THR A 473 14.72 14.87 9.33
C THR A 473 15.15 15.86 8.27
N LEU A 474 15.95 15.40 7.31
CA LEU A 474 16.48 16.19 6.21
C LEU A 474 15.77 15.79 4.93
N HIS A 475 15.56 16.73 4.01
CA HIS A 475 15.07 16.40 2.68
C HIS A 475 16.13 15.58 1.93
N PHE A 476 15.73 14.46 1.36
CA PHE A 476 16.58 13.61 0.53
C PHE A 476 15.70 12.67 -0.33
N SER A 477 15.89 12.67 -1.63
CA SER A 477 15.18 11.79 -2.56
C SER A 477 16.16 11.10 -3.51
N ASP A 478 16.11 9.78 -3.56
CA ASP A 478 16.91 8.99 -4.49
C ASP A 478 16.64 9.38 -5.95
N GLN A 479 15.38 9.69 -6.28
CA GLN A 479 14.96 10.12 -7.62
C GLN A 479 15.59 11.46 -8.01
N GLU A 480 15.47 12.47 -7.14
CA GLU A 480 16.01 13.82 -7.41
C GLU A 480 17.53 13.77 -7.60
N VAL A 481 18.22 13.02 -6.75
CA VAL A 481 19.68 12.84 -6.85
C VAL A 481 20.04 12.13 -8.16
N ALA A 482 19.35 11.02 -8.48
CA ALA A 482 19.60 10.29 -9.73
C ALA A 482 19.36 11.16 -10.96
N GLU A 483 18.27 11.93 -11.01
CA GLU A 483 17.97 12.84 -12.12
C GLU A 483 19.04 13.91 -12.32
N VAL A 484 19.54 14.49 -11.22
CA VAL A 484 20.61 15.50 -11.26
C VAL A 484 21.86 14.92 -11.92
N TYR A 485 22.33 13.74 -11.50
CA TYR A 485 23.59 13.16 -12.01
C TYR A 485 23.44 12.49 -13.38
N LEU A 486 22.27 11.99 -13.74
CA LEU A 486 21.98 11.52 -15.11
C LEU A 486 21.92 12.69 -16.12
N THR A 487 21.60 13.90 -15.67
CA THR A 487 21.46 15.07 -16.54
C THR A 487 22.77 15.86 -16.70
N LYS A 488 23.70 15.71 -15.77
CA LYS A 488 25.04 16.32 -15.87
C LYS A 488 25.79 15.72 -17.07
N LYS A 489 26.38 16.63 -17.89
CA LYS A 489 27.18 16.27 -19.07
C LYS A 489 28.53 15.66 -18.67
#